data_15bcc30ec38fed93e3994075a51c763e
#
_entry.id   15bcc30ec38fed93e3994075a51c763e
#
_cell.length_a   1.000
_cell.length_b   1.000
_cell.length_c   1.000
_cell.angle_alpha   90.00
_cell.angle_beta   90.00
_cell.angle_gamma   90.00
#
_symmetry.space_group_name_H-M   'P 1'
#
loop_
_entity.id
_entity.type
_entity.pdbx_description
1 polymer ?
#
loop_
_entity_poly.entity_id
_entity_poly.type
_entity_poly.pdbx_seq_one_letter_code
_entity_poly.pdbx_strand_id
1 'polypeptide(L)' 'LLAADNYVDYADQVAVKLQQAILSLPPKQQLAFNMRYYDELGFDEIARVADSTPTSIKASYHIAKEKIIKYMNSND' A
#
# COMPACT_ATOMS: atom_id res chain seq x y z
N LEU A 1 32.14 0.04 2.37
CA LEU A 1 31.52 -0.20 1.06
C LEU A 1 30.55 -1.40 1.11
N LEU A 2 31.01 -2.54 1.60
CA LEU A 2 30.15 -3.73 1.67
C LEU A 2 28.96 -3.52 2.59
N ALA A 3 29.17 -2.84 3.72
CA ALA A 3 28.09 -2.55 4.67
C ALA A 3 27.07 -1.60 4.06
N ALA A 4 27.54 -0.60 3.30
CA ALA A 4 26.65 0.33 2.62
C ALA A 4 25.85 -0.35 1.52
N ASP A 5 26.50 -1.24 0.76
CA ASP A 5 25.84 -2.00 -0.30
C ASP A 5 24.78 -2.94 0.29
N ASN A 6 25.09 -3.60 1.40
CA ASN A 6 24.14 -4.47 2.08
C ASN A 6 22.93 -3.70 2.61
N TYR A 7 23.18 -2.50 3.13
CA TYR A 7 22.10 -1.64 3.64
C TYR A 7 21.17 -1.21 2.50
N VAL A 8 21.73 -0.81 1.36
CA VAL A 8 20.93 -0.42 0.19
C VAL A 8 20.12 -1.61 -0.33
N ASP A 9 20.75 -2.79 -0.43
CA ASP A 9 20.07 -3.99 -0.88
C ASP A 9 18.89 -4.33 0.03
N TYR A 10 19.07 -4.21 1.34
CA TYR A 10 17.99 -4.48 2.28
C TYR A 10 16.82 -3.51 2.09
N ALA A 11 17.13 -2.23 1.96
CA ALA A 11 16.09 -1.21 1.74
C ALA A 11 15.35 -1.45 0.42
N ASP A 12 16.08 -1.82 -0.64
CA ASP A 12 15.48 -2.14 -1.94
C ASP A 12 14.57 -3.36 -1.84
N GLN A 13 14.98 -4.39 -1.10
CA GLN A 13 14.17 -5.60 -0.92
C GLN A 13 12.86 -5.28 -0.20
N VAL A 14 12.90 -4.44 0.83
CA VAL A 14 11.70 -4.01 1.54
C VAL A 14 10.77 -3.23 0.61
N ALA A 15 11.34 -2.31 -0.16
CA ALA A 15 10.55 -1.50 -1.11
C ALA A 15 9.91 -2.38 -2.19
N VAL A 16 10.65 -3.36 -2.73
CA VAL A 16 10.11 -4.30 -3.72
C VAL A 16 9.00 -5.13 -3.12
N LYS A 17 9.18 -5.63 -1.90
CA LYS A 17 8.15 -6.44 -1.24
C LYS A 17 6.88 -5.63 -1.00
N LEU A 18 7.02 -4.36 -0.59
CA LEU A 18 5.87 -3.48 -0.41
C LEU A 18 5.12 -3.28 -1.73
N GLN A 19 5.84 -3.02 -2.82
CA GLN A 19 5.22 -2.87 -4.13
C GLN A 19 4.50 -4.15 -4.55
N GLN A 20 5.09 -5.30 -4.31
CA GLN A 20 4.45 -6.59 -4.61
C GLN A 20 3.16 -6.76 -3.79
N ALA A 21 3.20 -6.37 -2.52
CA ALA A 21 2.02 -6.43 -1.67
C ALA A 21 0.88 -5.55 -2.22
N ILE A 22 1.21 -4.33 -2.61
CA ILE A 22 0.23 -3.40 -3.17
C ILE A 22 -0.35 -3.95 -4.47
N LEU A 23 0.50 -4.45 -5.36
CA LEU A 23 0.06 -4.99 -6.65
C LEU A 23 -0.80 -6.24 -6.52
N SER A 24 -0.71 -6.95 -5.40
CA SER A 24 -1.54 -8.12 -5.15
C SER A 24 -2.97 -7.77 -4.73
N LEU A 25 -3.23 -6.51 -4.41
CA LEU A 25 -4.55 -6.07 -3.96
C LEU A 25 -5.53 -5.94 -5.13
N PRO A 26 -6.85 -6.15 -4.90
CA PRO A 26 -7.86 -5.78 -5.89
C PRO A 26 -7.78 -4.29 -6.24
N PRO A 27 -8.21 -3.89 -7.46
CA PRO A 27 -8.02 -2.52 -7.93
C PRO A 27 -8.54 -1.43 -7.00
N LYS A 28 -9.71 -1.62 -6.40
CA LYS A 28 -10.29 -0.62 -5.50
C LYS A 28 -9.46 -0.44 -4.23
N GLN A 29 -8.93 -1.54 -3.70
CA GLN A 29 -8.07 -1.50 -2.52
C GLN A 29 -6.72 -0.87 -2.85
N GLN A 30 -6.16 -1.18 -4.02
CA GLN A 30 -4.94 -0.54 -4.50
C GLN A 30 -5.11 0.97 -4.59
N LEU A 31 -6.20 1.41 -5.21
CA LEU A 31 -6.47 2.83 -5.39
C LEU A 31 -6.60 3.53 -4.03
N ALA A 32 -7.40 2.96 -3.13
CA ALA A 32 -7.62 3.54 -1.81
C ALA A 32 -6.32 3.63 -1.03
N PHE A 33 -5.51 2.58 -1.07
CA PHE A 33 -4.23 2.57 -0.35
C PHE A 33 -3.26 3.58 -0.92
N ASN A 34 -3.06 3.56 -2.24
CA ASN A 34 -2.08 4.44 -2.88
C ASN A 34 -2.42 5.91 -2.70
N MET A 35 -3.69 6.28 -2.88
CA MET A 35 -4.10 7.67 -2.75
C MET A 35 -4.03 8.17 -1.32
N ARG A 36 -4.32 7.31 -0.35
CA ARG A 36 -4.26 7.70 1.05
C ARG A 36 -2.83 7.74 1.58
N TYR A 37 -2.04 6.72 1.24
CA TYR A 37 -0.70 6.55 1.80
C TYR A 37 0.33 7.44 1.12
N TYR A 38 0.37 7.43 -0.21
CA TYR A 38 1.37 8.18 -0.95
C TYR A 38 0.94 9.61 -1.26
N ASP A 39 -0.31 9.80 -1.67
CA ASP A 39 -0.81 11.11 -2.07
C ASP A 39 -1.44 11.88 -0.91
N GLU A 40 -1.61 11.23 0.23
CA GLU A 40 -2.13 11.81 1.47
C GLU A 40 -3.51 12.47 1.31
N LEU A 41 -4.33 11.95 0.40
CA LEU A 41 -5.67 12.47 0.16
C LEU A 41 -6.64 12.03 1.26
N GLY A 42 -7.65 12.84 1.52
CA GLY A 42 -8.73 12.46 2.41
C GLY A 42 -9.65 11.43 1.77
N PHE A 43 -10.38 10.69 2.59
CA PHE A 43 -11.28 9.65 2.08
C PHE A 43 -12.38 10.21 1.19
N ASP A 44 -12.85 11.42 1.47
CA ASP A 44 -13.84 12.09 0.64
C ASP A 44 -13.28 12.47 -0.73
N GLU A 45 -12.01 12.90 -0.78
CA GLU A 45 -11.35 13.21 -2.04
C GLU A 45 -11.15 11.95 -2.88
N ILE A 46 -10.69 10.87 -2.25
CA ILE A 46 -10.50 9.59 -2.93
C ILE A 46 -11.84 9.07 -3.46
N ALA A 47 -12.90 9.22 -2.66
CA ALA A 47 -14.24 8.79 -3.06
C ALA A 47 -14.71 9.51 -4.33
N ARG A 48 -14.42 10.81 -4.44
CA ARG A 48 -14.77 11.56 -5.65
C ARG A 48 -14.02 11.04 -6.87
N VAL A 49 -12.73 10.75 -6.73
CA VAL A 49 -11.92 10.23 -7.83
C VAL A 49 -12.39 8.84 -8.24
N ALA A 50 -12.74 8.01 -7.27
CA ALA A 50 -13.12 6.61 -7.50
C ALA A 50 -14.61 6.43 -7.80
N ASP A 51 -15.39 7.52 -7.84
CA ASP A 51 -16.84 7.46 -7.99
C ASP A 51 -17.47 6.51 -6.96
N SER A 52 -17.11 6.74 -5.69
CA SER A 52 -17.51 5.90 -4.57
C SER A 52 -17.91 6.78 -3.39
N THR A 53 -18.07 6.18 -2.21
CA THR A 53 -18.40 6.90 -0.98
C THR A 53 -17.22 6.89 -0.03
N PRO A 54 -17.07 7.92 0.83
CA PRO A 54 -15.98 7.95 1.82
C PRO A 54 -15.98 6.71 2.72
N THR A 55 -17.15 6.24 3.13
CA THR A 55 -17.26 5.05 3.98
C THR A 55 -16.71 3.82 3.27
N SER A 56 -17.06 3.64 1.99
CA SER A 56 -16.58 2.53 1.19
C SER A 56 -15.06 2.58 0.99
N ILE A 57 -14.53 3.78 0.71
CA ILE A 57 -13.09 3.98 0.54
C ILE A 57 -12.35 3.69 1.84
N LYS A 58 -12.87 4.18 2.96
CA LYS A 58 -12.26 3.93 4.27
C LYS A 58 -12.19 2.44 4.57
N ALA A 59 -13.27 1.71 4.30
CA ALA A 59 -13.30 0.25 4.48
C ALA A 59 -12.27 -0.43 3.57
N SER A 60 -12.20 -0.04 2.30
CA SER A 60 -11.23 -0.59 1.35
C SER A 60 -9.80 -0.33 1.80
N TYR A 61 -9.54 0.87 2.30
CA TYR A 61 -8.21 1.24 2.80
C TYR A 61 -7.81 0.37 3.99
N HIS A 62 -8.69 0.16 4.96
CA HIS A 62 -8.38 -0.66 6.13
C HIS A 62 -8.14 -2.12 5.76
N ILE A 63 -8.94 -2.67 4.85
CA ILE A 63 -8.73 -4.04 4.36
C ILE A 63 -7.38 -4.13 3.63
N ALA A 64 -7.08 -3.17 2.78
CA ALA A 64 -5.80 -3.11 2.07
C ALA A 64 -4.62 -3.08 3.04
N LYS A 65 -4.71 -2.22 4.05
CA LYS A 65 -3.67 -2.08 5.06
C LYS A 65 -3.41 -3.39 5.79
N GLU A 66 -4.46 -4.09 6.19
CA GLU A 66 -4.32 -5.39 6.87
C GLU A 66 -3.67 -6.42 5.97
N LYS A 67 -4.07 -6.48 4.70
CA LYS A 67 -3.48 -7.40 3.73
C LYS A 67 -1.99 -7.11 3.50
N ILE A 68 -1.64 -5.84 3.40
CA ILE A 68 -0.25 -5.41 3.22
C ILE A 68 0.59 -5.81 4.44
N ILE A 69 0.09 -5.57 5.64
CA ILE A 69 0.79 -5.94 6.88
C ILE A 69 1.06 -7.45 6.90
N LYS A 70 0.05 -8.25 6.57
CA LYS A 70 0.21 -9.72 6.50
C LYS A 70 1.25 -10.11 5.47
N TYR A 71 1.21 -9.50 4.30
CA TYR A 71 2.16 -9.79 3.23
C TYR A 71 3.59 -9.45 3.66
N MET A 72 3.77 -8.28 4.27
CA MET A 72 5.09 -7.82 4.71
C MET A 72 5.66 -8.70 5.83
N ASN A 73 4.80 -9.28 6.66
CA ASN A 73 5.22 -10.16 7.75
C ASN A 73 5.39 -11.61 7.31
N SER A 74 5.09 -11.91 6.06
CA SER A 74 5.30 -13.24 5.49
C SER A 74 6.79 -13.51 5.32
N ASN A 75 7.22 -14.73 5.61
CA ASN A 75 8.61 -15.14 5.48
C ASN A 75 8.91 -15.78 4.12
N ASP A 76 7.92 -15.88 3.27
CA ASP A 76 8.07 -16.53 1.95
C ASP A 76 8.49 -15.57 0.86
#